data_582e868aa59e024620b2368afb0f537f
#
_entry.id   582e868aa59e024620b2368afb0f537f
#
_cell.length_a   1.000
_cell.length_b   1.000
_cell.length_c   1.000
_cell.angle_alpha   90.00
_cell.angle_beta   90.00
_cell.angle_gamma   90.00
#
_symmetry.space_group_name_H-M   'P 1'
#
loop_
_entity.id
_entity.type
_entity.pdbx_description
1 polymer ?
#
loop_
_entity_poly.entity_id
_entity_poly.type
_entity_poly.pdbx_seq_one_letter_code
_entity_poly.pdbx_strand_id
1 'polypeptide(L)'
;MKIQGLPYLLSVGLSGVLPLLAGCDPSDSQTPPKVIAEDPTDIPIAGVSAEQKKLFFEGDAAFDAVFLESDGLGPNYIRTSCGSCHAAAGKGPGSVQKMVMVKDDGITPDGDQSALLWGSTVRPYFAGGAQTGLLPPSSVPKLKLTTRVGLATFGRGYLEAIDDREIERIEAEQARRTDGIHGQINRVTYQSQANTDKRYHQHQPGQTGIIGRFGHKARIATLDEFSADAAQGDMSMTSPMRPTELANPDGLSDDKKPGVDLSQDTINLLAEYMRLLAIPRREAPSEKAVALFDAAACSACHVPALKTRTDYPISAMAGISAPVFTDLLLHDMGTELADGLTDGKSSSRQWRTAPLIGLRFFQNYLHDGRAKTIEDAILKHNGTGSEARGSAEKYQALSNEDKQQLLKYVGSL
;
A
#
# COMPACT_ATOMS: atom_id res chain seq x y z
N MET A 1 -26.46 70.17 -32.70
CA MET A 1 -27.44 70.80 -31.79
C MET A 1 -26.80 70.82 -30.43
N LYS A 2 -26.03 71.85 -30.06
CA LYS A 2 -26.26 72.94 -29.14
C LYS A 2 -27.21 72.55 -28.01
N ILE A 3 -26.82 72.61 -26.70
CA ILE A 3 -26.56 73.78 -25.84
C ILE A 3 -25.96 73.27 -24.53
N GLN A 4 -24.78 73.64 -24.05
CA GLN A 4 -24.46 74.78 -23.15
C GLN A 4 -25.13 74.72 -21.76
N GLY A 5 -24.28 74.90 -20.72
CA GLY A 5 -24.58 75.41 -19.43
C GLY A 5 -23.58 75.12 -18.32
N LEU A 6 -22.62 76.06 -18.16
CA LEU A 6 -21.73 76.29 -17.01
C LEU A 6 -22.47 77.18 -16.01
N PRO A 7 -21.89 77.65 -14.88
CA PRO A 7 -21.24 76.98 -13.70
C PRO A 7 -21.88 77.46 -12.37
N TYR A 8 -21.44 76.91 -11.22
CA TYR A 8 -21.43 77.72 -9.98
C TYR A 8 -20.22 77.27 -9.11
N LEU A 9 -19.37 78.26 -8.90
CA LEU A 9 -18.37 78.35 -7.87
C LEU A 9 -18.98 78.64 -6.51
N LEU A 10 -18.54 78.07 -5.43
CA LEU A 10 -18.49 78.65 -4.08
C LEU A 10 -17.50 77.92 -3.23
N SER A 11 -16.44 78.43 -2.99
CA SER A 11 -15.56 78.97 -1.95
C SER A 11 -15.51 78.15 -0.62
N VAL A 12 -14.29 77.70 -0.32
CA VAL A 12 -13.47 77.92 0.87
C VAL A 12 -13.98 77.41 2.23
N GLY A 13 -13.25 76.46 2.77
CA GLY A 13 -13.19 76.09 4.17
C GLY A 13 -11.95 75.27 4.43
N LEU A 14 -10.81 75.96 4.66
CA LEU A 14 -9.61 75.33 5.24
C LEU A 14 -9.91 74.99 6.70
N SER A 15 -9.99 73.74 7.00
CA SER A 15 -9.85 73.25 8.39
C SER A 15 -8.76 72.15 8.38
N GLY A 16 -7.61 72.52 8.91
CA GLY A 16 -6.49 71.61 9.09
C GLY A 16 -6.85 70.53 10.06
N VAL A 17 -6.77 69.29 9.57
CA VAL A 17 -6.72 68.10 10.42
C VAL A 17 -5.30 67.54 10.30
N LEU A 18 -4.53 67.67 11.37
CA LEU A 18 -3.27 66.95 11.59
C LEU A 18 -3.56 65.46 11.41
N PRO A 19 -2.77 64.71 10.65
CA PRO A 19 -2.81 63.26 10.73
C PRO A 19 -2.15 62.86 12.08
N LEU A 20 -2.95 62.28 12.94
CA LEU A 20 -2.45 61.46 14.05
C LEU A 20 -1.67 60.30 13.41
N LEU A 21 -0.35 60.39 13.56
CA LEU A 21 0.51 59.22 13.39
C LEU A 21 0.12 58.22 14.47
N ALA A 22 -0.75 57.24 14.13
CA ALA A 22 -0.95 56.07 14.94
C ALA A 22 0.39 55.36 14.99
N GLY A 23 1.08 55.44 16.17
CA GLY A 23 2.26 54.67 16.44
C GLY A 23 1.92 53.20 16.24
N CYS A 24 2.71 52.47 15.45
CA CYS A 24 2.73 51.02 15.48
C CYS A 24 3.15 50.63 16.89
N ASP A 25 2.20 50.02 17.60
CA ASP A 25 2.46 49.39 18.89
C ASP A 25 3.39 48.17 18.69
N PRO A 26 4.60 48.15 19.23
CA PRO A 26 5.51 47.02 19.02
C PRO A 26 5.12 45.76 19.83
N SER A 27 3.90 45.72 20.36
CA SER A 27 3.39 44.61 21.17
C SER A 27 2.47 43.66 20.40
N ASP A 28 2.45 43.73 19.05
CA ASP A 28 1.80 42.69 18.29
C ASP A 28 2.65 41.41 18.39
N SER A 29 2.36 40.64 19.44
CA SER A 29 2.91 39.29 19.63
C SER A 29 2.52 38.50 18.40
N GLN A 30 3.40 38.45 17.40
CA GLN A 30 3.23 37.54 16.27
C GLN A 30 3.08 36.14 16.87
N THR A 31 1.86 35.63 16.83
CA THR A 31 1.61 34.24 17.10
C THR A 31 2.56 33.46 16.20
N PRO A 32 3.47 32.64 16.76
CA PRO A 32 4.43 31.93 15.92
C PRO A 32 3.64 31.16 14.86
N PRO A 33 4.13 31.09 13.63
CA PRO A 33 3.43 30.40 12.56
C PRO A 33 3.09 28.99 13.04
N LYS A 34 1.83 28.61 12.88
CA LYS A 34 1.34 27.29 13.26
C LYS A 34 2.17 26.27 12.47
N VAL A 35 3.06 25.57 13.16
CA VAL A 35 3.83 24.49 12.55
C VAL A 35 2.81 23.44 12.13
N ILE A 36 2.72 23.18 10.82
CA ILE A 36 1.95 22.06 10.32
C ILE A 36 2.66 20.81 10.84
N ALA A 37 1.97 20.02 11.66
CA ALA A 37 2.53 18.75 12.13
C ALA A 37 2.82 17.87 10.90
N GLU A 38 4.03 17.28 10.87
CA GLU A 38 4.37 16.30 9.85
C GLU A 38 3.33 15.17 9.85
N ASP A 39 2.96 14.69 8.66
CA ASP A 39 2.11 13.50 8.55
C ASP A 39 2.88 12.31 9.13
N PRO A 40 2.40 11.68 10.21
CA PRO A 40 3.11 10.58 10.84
C PRO A 40 3.22 9.32 9.96
N THR A 41 2.54 9.29 8.82
CA THR A 41 2.58 8.19 7.86
C THR A 41 3.52 8.47 6.68
N ASP A 42 4.06 9.69 6.58
CA ASP A 42 4.90 10.15 5.49
C ASP A 42 6.20 10.79 6.00
N ILE A 43 6.96 10.03 6.75
CA ILE A 43 8.25 10.45 7.29
C ILE A 43 9.34 9.46 6.91
N PRO A 44 10.57 9.94 6.62
CA PRO A 44 11.68 9.05 6.34
C PRO A 44 12.17 8.32 7.60
N ILE A 45 12.77 7.15 7.39
CA ILE A 45 13.39 6.37 8.45
C ILE A 45 14.44 7.23 9.19
N ALA A 46 14.46 7.15 10.52
CA ALA A 46 15.47 7.83 11.32
C ALA A 46 16.87 7.29 11.02
N GLY A 47 17.87 8.18 10.97
CA GLY A 47 19.26 7.80 10.75
C GLY A 47 19.68 7.58 9.31
N VAL A 48 18.79 7.83 8.33
CA VAL A 48 19.15 7.81 6.90
C VAL A 48 20.05 9.00 6.54
N SER A 49 20.90 8.84 5.51
CA SER A 49 21.82 9.87 5.03
C SER A 49 21.08 11.08 4.42
N ALA A 50 21.80 12.19 4.23
CA ALA A 50 21.27 13.36 3.54
C ALA A 50 20.83 13.04 2.10
N GLU A 51 21.59 12.18 1.40
CA GLU A 51 21.24 11.71 0.07
C GLU A 51 19.95 10.88 0.06
N GLN A 52 19.80 9.96 1.01
CA GLN A 52 18.59 9.17 1.17
C GLN A 52 17.37 10.05 1.51
N LYS A 53 17.54 11.09 2.34
CA LYS A 53 16.47 12.07 2.59
C LYS A 53 16.05 12.81 1.33
N LYS A 54 17.03 13.20 0.50
CA LYS A 54 16.75 13.84 -0.79
C LYS A 54 15.92 12.89 -1.68
N LEU A 55 16.34 11.63 -1.82
CA LEU A 55 15.63 10.61 -2.60
C LEU A 55 14.23 10.35 -2.03
N PHE A 56 14.05 10.41 -0.71
CA PHE A 56 12.73 10.30 -0.09
C PHE A 56 11.78 11.40 -0.58
N PHE A 57 12.17 12.67 -0.51
CA PHE A 57 11.31 13.79 -0.95
C PHE A 57 11.09 13.83 -2.46
N GLU A 58 12.08 13.46 -3.25
CA GLU A 58 11.93 13.33 -4.70
C GLU A 58 10.98 12.17 -5.05
N GLY A 59 11.07 11.08 -4.33
CA GLY A 59 10.20 9.92 -4.49
C GLY A 59 8.78 10.15 -4.02
N ASP A 60 8.57 10.90 -2.94
CA ASP A 60 7.27 11.38 -2.48
C ASP A 60 6.60 12.24 -3.56
N ALA A 61 7.31 13.21 -4.10
CA ALA A 61 6.80 14.03 -5.21
C ALA A 61 6.43 13.19 -6.44
N ALA A 62 7.21 12.15 -6.77
CA ALA A 62 6.90 11.24 -7.87
C ALA A 62 5.69 10.34 -7.56
N PHE A 63 5.53 9.93 -6.31
CA PHE A 63 4.41 9.10 -5.85
C PHE A 63 3.07 9.86 -5.90
N ASP A 64 3.09 11.15 -5.61
CA ASP A 64 1.92 12.01 -5.63
C ASP A 64 1.66 12.66 -7.01
N ALA A 65 2.62 12.59 -7.93
CA ALA A 65 2.47 13.14 -9.27
C ALA A 65 1.23 12.60 -9.98
N VAL A 66 0.42 13.50 -10.52
CA VAL A 66 -0.75 13.15 -11.34
C VAL A 66 -0.27 12.90 -12.77
N PHE A 67 -0.39 11.67 -13.24
CA PHE A 67 -0.06 11.30 -14.61
C PHE A 67 -1.20 11.69 -15.55
N LEU A 68 -0.83 12.18 -16.72
CA LEU A 68 -1.70 12.57 -17.80
C LEU A 68 -1.52 11.62 -19.00
N GLU A 69 -2.40 11.71 -19.97
CA GLU A 69 -2.28 11.00 -21.25
C GLU A 69 -0.94 11.27 -21.95
N SER A 70 -0.43 12.53 -21.85
CA SER A 70 0.89 12.89 -22.37
C SER A 70 2.07 12.23 -21.64
N ASP A 71 1.84 11.72 -20.44
CA ASP A 71 2.85 11.04 -19.62
C ASP A 71 2.81 9.52 -19.81
N GLY A 72 1.84 9.02 -20.60
CA GLY A 72 1.61 7.62 -20.88
C GLY A 72 0.52 6.97 -20.02
N LEU A 73 -0.33 7.77 -19.35
CA LEU A 73 -1.46 7.20 -18.61
C LEU A 73 -2.48 6.55 -19.55
N GLY A 74 -2.75 5.28 -19.37
CA GLY A 74 -3.78 4.59 -20.14
C GLY A 74 -3.23 3.41 -20.96
N PRO A 75 -4.04 2.82 -21.85
CA PRO A 75 -5.39 3.26 -22.24
C PRO A 75 -6.47 3.09 -21.17
N ASN A 76 -6.35 2.12 -20.26
CA ASN A 76 -7.30 1.92 -19.17
C ASN A 76 -6.61 2.02 -17.81
N TYR A 77 -7.24 2.68 -16.84
CA TYR A 77 -6.64 2.89 -15.52
C TYR A 77 -7.67 2.90 -14.39
N ILE A 78 -7.19 2.80 -13.15
CA ILE A 78 -7.99 2.90 -11.93
C ILE A 78 -7.89 4.30 -11.33
N ARG A 79 -6.70 4.87 -11.30
CA ARG A 79 -6.39 6.21 -10.76
C ARG A 79 -5.20 6.80 -11.49
N THR A 80 -5.02 8.09 -11.34
CA THR A 80 -4.03 8.89 -12.07
C THR A 80 -2.73 9.13 -11.31
N SER A 81 -2.61 8.66 -10.07
CA SER A 81 -1.37 8.74 -9.27
C SER A 81 -1.35 7.63 -8.23
N CYS A 82 -0.16 7.32 -7.71
CA CYS A 82 -0.01 6.40 -6.60
C CYS A 82 -0.69 6.95 -5.35
N GLY A 83 -0.47 8.24 -5.02
CA GLY A 83 -1.06 8.92 -3.87
C GLY A 83 -2.60 8.98 -3.91
N SER A 84 -3.23 8.97 -5.09
CA SER A 84 -4.69 8.95 -5.18
C SER A 84 -5.34 7.61 -4.75
N CYS A 85 -4.57 6.51 -4.79
CA CYS A 85 -4.97 5.20 -4.23
C CYS A 85 -4.44 5.01 -2.82
N HIS A 86 -3.21 5.49 -2.55
CA HIS A 86 -2.53 5.41 -1.27
C HIS A 86 -2.59 6.77 -0.56
N ALA A 87 -3.82 7.22 -0.26
CA ALA A 87 -4.07 8.51 0.37
C ALA A 87 -3.41 8.59 1.76
N ALA A 88 -3.06 9.81 2.19
CA ALA A 88 -2.27 10.05 3.39
C ALA A 88 -0.99 9.21 3.39
N ALA A 89 -0.28 9.26 2.25
CA ALA A 89 1.04 8.69 1.95
C ALA A 89 1.31 7.27 2.49
N GLY A 90 0.51 6.75 3.34
CA GLY A 90 0.85 5.54 4.05
C GLY A 90 -0.06 4.35 3.82
N LYS A 91 -1.27 4.55 3.40
CA LYS A 91 -2.22 3.43 3.26
C LYS A 91 -3.10 3.57 2.04
N GLY A 92 -3.50 2.43 1.49
CA GLY A 92 -4.60 2.40 0.55
C GLY A 92 -5.87 2.82 1.28
N PRO A 93 -6.64 3.78 0.74
CA PRO A 93 -7.93 4.10 1.31
C PRO A 93 -8.86 2.90 1.15
N GLY A 94 -9.58 2.54 2.21
CA GLY A 94 -10.61 1.50 2.14
C GLY A 94 -11.75 1.83 1.16
N SER A 95 -11.80 3.07 0.66
CA SER A 95 -12.73 3.52 -0.38
C SER A 95 -12.27 3.24 -1.80
N VAL A 96 -11.00 2.92 -2.02
CA VAL A 96 -10.47 2.50 -3.32
C VAL A 96 -10.21 1.01 -3.26
N GLN A 97 -11.10 0.26 -3.89
CA GLN A 97 -11.00 -1.19 -3.97
C GLN A 97 -10.63 -1.57 -5.40
N LYS A 98 -9.52 -2.29 -5.54
CA LYS A 98 -9.16 -2.93 -6.80
C LYS A 98 -10.10 -4.12 -6.99
N MET A 99 -10.89 -4.10 -8.04
CA MET A 99 -11.73 -5.23 -8.42
C MET A 99 -10.91 -6.19 -9.28
N VAL A 100 -10.88 -7.45 -8.86
CA VAL A 100 -10.22 -8.54 -9.57
C VAL A 100 -11.25 -9.56 -9.99
N MET A 101 -11.08 -10.11 -11.19
CA MET A 101 -12.02 -11.06 -11.79
C MET A 101 -11.29 -12.28 -12.34
N VAL A 102 -11.99 -13.41 -12.37
CA VAL A 102 -11.59 -14.63 -13.07
C VAL A 102 -12.80 -15.27 -13.71
N LYS A 103 -12.58 -16.07 -14.75
CA LYS A 103 -13.65 -16.90 -15.32
C LYS A 103 -13.99 -18.03 -14.36
N ASP A 104 -15.27 -18.22 -14.06
CA ASP A 104 -15.78 -19.40 -13.42
C ASP A 104 -16.07 -20.48 -14.48
N ASP A 105 -15.15 -21.39 -14.66
CA ASP A 105 -15.29 -22.49 -15.61
C ASP A 105 -16.03 -23.71 -15.02
N GLY A 106 -16.35 -23.65 -13.71
CA GLY A 106 -17.01 -24.74 -12.98
C GLY A 106 -16.12 -25.98 -12.74
N ILE A 107 -14.85 -25.92 -13.10
CA ILE A 107 -13.87 -27.02 -13.00
C ILE A 107 -12.70 -26.60 -12.09
N THR A 108 -12.10 -25.44 -12.37
CA THR A 108 -10.99 -24.90 -11.60
C THR A 108 -11.51 -24.32 -10.29
N PRO A 109 -11.10 -24.81 -9.13
CA PRO A 109 -11.68 -24.39 -7.83
C PRO A 109 -11.67 -22.88 -7.61
N ASP A 110 -10.60 -22.21 -8.04
CA ASP A 110 -10.38 -20.77 -7.86
C ASP A 110 -10.52 -19.97 -9.18
N GLY A 111 -11.12 -20.57 -10.22
CA GLY A 111 -11.34 -19.94 -11.51
C GLY A 111 -10.10 -19.90 -12.42
N ASP A 112 -10.32 -19.59 -13.69
CA ASP A 112 -9.29 -19.54 -14.73
C ASP A 112 -9.02 -18.09 -15.19
N GLN A 113 -7.88 -17.54 -14.77
CA GLN A 113 -7.46 -16.19 -15.17
C GLN A 113 -6.99 -16.13 -16.63
N SER A 114 -6.49 -17.24 -17.18
CA SER A 114 -5.97 -17.29 -18.56
C SER A 114 -7.04 -17.07 -19.63
N ALA A 115 -8.31 -17.26 -19.26
CA ALA A 115 -9.44 -17.11 -20.18
C ALA A 115 -9.94 -15.65 -20.30
N LEU A 116 -9.35 -14.70 -19.61
CA LEU A 116 -9.74 -13.29 -19.67
C LEU A 116 -8.93 -12.56 -20.74
N LEU A 117 -9.61 -11.98 -21.73
CA LEU A 117 -8.98 -11.33 -22.88
C LEU A 117 -8.06 -10.16 -22.49
N TRP A 118 -8.40 -9.43 -21.43
CA TRP A 118 -7.72 -8.18 -21.03
C TRP A 118 -7.14 -8.23 -19.61
N GLY A 119 -6.90 -9.44 -19.09
CA GLY A 119 -6.39 -9.67 -17.75
C GLY A 119 -7.45 -9.57 -16.66
N SER A 120 -7.03 -9.77 -15.42
CA SER A 120 -7.91 -9.97 -14.26
C SER A 120 -8.31 -8.69 -13.52
N THR A 121 -7.74 -7.54 -13.85
CA THR A 121 -8.00 -6.28 -13.12
C THR A 121 -8.99 -5.41 -13.88
N VAL A 122 -10.06 -4.97 -13.19
CA VAL A 122 -10.99 -3.98 -13.70
C VAL A 122 -10.35 -2.59 -13.66
N ARG A 123 -10.34 -1.89 -14.80
CA ARG A 123 -9.79 -0.54 -14.99
C ARG A 123 -10.84 0.32 -15.67
N PRO A 124 -11.76 0.95 -14.91
CA PRO A 124 -12.98 1.54 -15.45
C PRO A 124 -12.77 2.87 -16.19
N TYR A 125 -11.67 3.55 -15.93
CA TYR A 125 -11.37 4.83 -16.58
C TYR A 125 -10.49 4.62 -17.80
N PHE A 126 -10.49 5.56 -18.73
CA PHE A 126 -9.74 5.45 -19.98
C PHE A 126 -9.18 6.81 -20.44
N ALA A 127 -8.08 6.75 -21.17
CA ALA A 127 -7.34 7.86 -21.76
C ALA A 127 -6.59 7.37 -23.02
N GLY A 128 -5.71 8.19 -23.59
CA GLY A 128 -4.81 7.75 -24.65
C GLY A 128 -5.52 7.40 -25.97
N GLY A 129 -6.73 7.93 -26.19
CA GLY A 129 -7.53 7.62 -27.38
C GLY A 129 -8.47 6.43 -27.20
N ALA A 130 -8.45 5.74 -26.06
CA ALA A 130 -9.44 4.74 -25.71
C ALA A 130 -10.84 5.36 -25.57
N GLN A 131 -11.86 4.55 -25.85
CA GLN A 131 -13.27 4.94 -25.77
C GLN A 131 -14.03 4.08 -24.76
N THR A 132 -13.43 2.98 -24.33
CA THR A 132 -14.08 1.96 -23.51
C THR A 132 -13.29 1.68 -22.23
N GLY A 133 -13.93 1.80 -21.09
CA GLY A 133 -13.37 1.34 -19.82
C GLY A 133 -13.31 -0.20 -19.76
N LEU A 134 -12.26 -0.75 -19.15
CA LEU A 134 -12.15 -2.18 -18.93
C LEU A 134 -13.02 -2.60 -17.75
N LEU A 135 -14.22 -3.07 -18.06
CA LEU A 135 -15.22 -3.56 -17.12
C LEU A 135 -15.32 -5.10 -17.21
N PRO A 136 -16.01 -5.77 -16.26
CA PRO A 136 -16.29 -7.20 -16.40
C PRO A 136 -16.97 -7.51 -17.72
N PRO A 137 -16.40 -8.39 -18.57
CA PRO A 137 -16.92 -8.64 -19.90
C PRO A 137 -18.25 -9.40 -19.84
N SER A 138 -19.28 -8.86 -20.51
CA SER A 138 -20.59 -9.50 -20.62
C SER A 138 -20.58 -10.78 -21.47
N SER A 139 -19.56 -10.95 -22.31
CA SER A 139 -19.35 -12.16 -23.14
C SER A 139 -18.92 -13.39 -22.35
N VAL A 140 -18.45 -13.22 -21.10
CA VAL A 140 -18.09 -14.32 -20.20
C VAL A 140 -19.28 -14.60 -19.29
N PRO A 141 -19.99 -15.72 -19.46
CA PRO A 141 -21.30 -15.96 -18.82
C PRO A 141 -21.20 -16.14 -17.30
N LYS A 142 -20.03 -16.51 -16.80
CA LYS A 142 -19.77 -16.67 -15.37
C LYS A 142 -18.42 -16.08 -15.01
N LEU A 143 -18.44 -15.07 -14.15
CA LEU A 143 -17.26 -14.45 -13.56
C LEU A 143 -17.33 -14.57 -12.05
N LYS A 144 -16.20 -14.90 -11.44
CA LYS A 144 -15.96 -14.64 -10.01
C LYS A 144 -15.33 -13.28 -9.90
N LEU A 145 -15.86 -12.46 -9.01
CA LEU A 145 -15.40 -11.11 -8.76
C LEU A 145 -15.05 -10.96 -7.29
N THR A 146 -13.94 -10.34 -7.01
CA THR A 146 -13.56 -9.94 -5.65
C THR A 146 -13.03 -8.53 -5.64
N THR A 147 -13.06 -7.90 -4.47
CA THR A 147 -12.44 -6.60 -4.25
C THR A 147 -11.33 -6.73 -3.22
N ARG A 148 -10.23 -6.01 -3.44
CA ARG A 148 -9.10 -5.95 -2.51
C ARG A 148 -8.79 -4.49 -2.22
N VAL A 149 -8.65 -4.14 -0.94
CA VAL A 149 -8.24 -2.78 -0.54
C VAL A 149 -6.76 -2.57 -0.80
N GLY A 150 -6.37 -1.32 -1.09
CA GLY A 150 -4.96 -0.97 -1.21
C GLY A 150 -4.20 -1.26 0.10
N LEU A 151 -2.99 -1.76 -0.02
CA LEU A 151 -2.12 -2.00 1.13
C LEU A 151 -1.41 -0.72 1.54
N ALA A 152 -1.11 -0.57 2.83
CA ALA A 152 -0.25 0.50 3.31
C ALA A 152 1.13 0.45 2.63
N THR A 153 1.74 1.61 2.39
CA THR A 153 3.07 1.73 1.79
C THR A 153 4.18 1.95 2.83
N PHE A 154 3.86 2.54 3.99
CA PHE A 154 4.84 2.73 5.07
C PHE A 154 5.38 1.41 5.63
N GLY A 155 6.63 1.42 6.06
CA GLY A 155 7.32 0.26 6.64
C GLY A 155 7.61 -0.88 5.65
N ARG A 156 7.38 -0.70 4.34
CA ARG A 156 7.60 -1.77 3.35
C ARG A 156 9.07 -2.07 3.13
N GLY A 157 9.95 -1.08 3.25
CA GLY A 157 11.39 -1.30 3.21
C GLY A 157 11.88 -2.28 4.26
N TYR A 158 11.30 -2.26 5.45
CA TYR A 158 11.63 -3.24 6.50
C TYR A 158 11.27 -4.67 6.07
N LEU A 159 10.13 -4.87 5.38
CA LEU A 159 9.75 -6.20 4.88
C LEU A 159 10.71 -6.69 3.79
N GLU A 160 11.19 -5.79 2.91
CA GLU A 160 12.20 -6.14 1.91
C GLU A 160 13.55 -6.49 2.55
N ALA A 161 13.91 -5.80 3.63
CA ALA A 161 15.17 -5.99 4.33
C ALA A 161 15.26 -7.31 5.14
N ILE A 162 14.14 -7.96 5.47
CA ILE A 162 14.14 -9.21 6.25
C ILE A 162 14.97 -10.27 5.55
N ASP A 163 15.83 -10.95 6.31
CA ASP A 163 16.68 -12.05 5.80
C ASP A 163 15.80 -13.23 5.37
N ASP A 164 16.04 -13.78 4.18
CA ASP A 164 15.33 -14.96 3.68
C ASP A 164 15.40 -16.13 4.66
N ARG A 165 16.56 -16.35 5.29
CA ARG A 165 16.78 -17.40 6.28
C ARG A 165 15.91 -17.23 7.52
N GLU A 166 15.53 -16.00 7.88
CA GLU A 166 14.62 -15.76 9.00
C GLU A 166 13.22 -16.24 8.67
N ILE A 167 12.74 -15.99 7.45
CA ILE A 167 11.42 -16.45 6.99
C ILE A 167 11.41 -17.98 6.88
N GLU A 168 12.47 -18.58 6.31
CA GLU A 168 12.62 -20.04 6.20
C GLU A 168 12.69 -20.72 7.57
N ARG A 169 13.34 -20.10 8.55
CA ARG A 169 13.38 -20.57 9.93
C ARG A 169 11.98 -20.64 10.53
N ILE A 170 11.17 -19.58 10.35
CA ILE A 170 9.81 -19.51 10.88
C ILE A 170 8.91 -20.56 10.21
N GLU A 171 8.99 -20.71 8.89
CA GLU A 171 8.26 -21.76 8.16
C GLU A 171 8.59 -23.14 8.73
N ALA A 172 9.88 -23.44 8.92
CA ALA A 172 10.32 -24.72 9.47
C ALA A 172 9.88 -24.93 10.93
N GLU A 173 9.78 -23.88 11.72
CA GLU A 173 9.24 -23.95 13.09
C GLU A 173 7.74 -24.18 13.08
N GLN A 174 6.98 -23.47 12.24
CA GLN A 174 5.54 -23.64 12.11
C GLN A 174 5.18 -25.03 11.55
N ALA A 175 5.97 -25.61 10.66
CA ALA A 175 5.77 -26.96 10.16
C ALA A 175 5.80 -28.06 11.26
N ARG A 176 6.39 -27.75 12.42
CA ARG A 176 6.47 -28.69 13.58
C ARG A 176 5.37 -28.44 14.61
N ARG A 177 4.55 -27.44 14.44
CA ARG A 177 3.47 -27.12 15.39
C ARG A 177 2.37 -28.18 15.33
N THR A 178 1.69 -28.35 16.45
CA THR A 178 0.57 -29.31 16.59
C THR A 178 -0.77 -28.63 16.80
N ASP A 179 -0.80 -27.31 16.78
CA ASP A 179 -2.00 -26.50 17.00
C ASP A 179 -2.69 -26.05 15.70
N GLY A 180 -2.25 -26.58 14.55
CA GLY A 180 -2.86 -26.32 13.25
C GLY A 180 -2.36 -25.06 12.53
N ILE A 181 -1.38 -24.34 13.09
CA ILE A 181 -0.76 -23.15 12.45
C ILE A 181 0.43 -23.64 11.62
N HIS A 182 0.31 -23.59 10.29
CA HIS A 182 1.28 -24.10 9.33
C HIS A 182 1.49 -23.15 8.16
N GLY A 183 2.00 -21.97 8.44
CA GLY A 183 2.29 -20.97 7.43
C GLY A 183 3.29 -21.46 6.37
N GLN A 184 3.12 -21.01 5.14
CA GLN A 184 3.92 -21.44 3.99
C GLN A 184 4.51 -20.24 3.26
N ILE A 185 5.76 -20.35 2.85
CA ILE A 185 6.40 -19.35 1.98
C ILE A 185 5.74 -19.39 0.60
N ASN A 186 5.31 -18.25 0.08
CA ASN A 186 4.99 -18.16 -1.34
C ASN A 186 6.29 -18.01 -2.15
N ARG A 187 6.71 -19.09 -2.81
CA ARG A 187 7.88 -19.07 -3.70
C ARG A 187 7.44 -18.68 -5.10
N VAL A 188 7.84 -17.47 -5.48
CA VAL A 188 7.39 -16.80 -6.70
C VAL A 188 8.41 -16.87 -7.83
N THR A 189 7.96 -16.46 -9.02
CA THR A 189 8.81 -16.22 -10.19
C THR A 189 8.94 -14.72 -10.39
N TYR A 190 10.15 -14.23 -10.62
CA TYR A 190 10.39 -12.83 -10.99
C TYR A 190 9.82 -12.57 -12.39
N GLN A 191 8.83 -11.71 -12.49
CA GLN A 191 8.06 -11.52 -13.73
C GLN A 191 8.48 -10.27 -14.52
N SER A 192 9.35 -9.45 -13.96
CA SER A 192 9.83 -8.23 -14.60
C SER A 192 11.13 -8.48 -15.38
N GLN A 193 11.49 -7.54 -16.27
CA GLN A 193 12.85 -7.48 -16.80
C GLN A 193 13.83 -7.14 -15.68
N ALA A 194 15.11 -7.52 -15.87
CA ALA A 194 16.12 -7.29 -14.84
C ALA A 194 16.31 -5.79 -14.57
N ASN A 195 16.22 -5.41 -13.29
CA ASN A 195 16.56 -4.06 -12.88
C ASN A 195 18.07 -3.80 -13.11
N THR A 196 18.40 -2.64 -13.66
CA THR A 196 19.81 -2.20 -13.82
C THR A 196 20.43 -1.82 -12.47
N ASP A 197 19.64 -1.35 -11.51
CA ASP A 197 20.08 -1.15 -10.12
C ASP A 197 20.16 -2.50 -9.40
N LYS A 198 21.38 -2.91 -9.06
CA LYS A 198 21.66 -4.19 -8.40
C LYS A 198 21.87 -4.08 -6.89
N ARG A 199 21.61 -2.90 -6.29
CA ARG A 199 21.87 -2.67 -4.87
C ARG A 199 21.02 -3.56 -3.96
N TYR A 200 19.74 -3.74 -4.29
CA TYR A 200 18.80 -4.45 -3.43
C TYR A 200 18.68 -5.93 -3.74
N HIS A 201 18.75 -6.31 -4.99
CA HIS A 201 18.70 -7.70 -5.46
C HIS A 201 19.34 -7.84 -6.86
N GLN A 202 19.51 -9.08 -7.29
CA GLN A 202 20.07 -9.40 -8.62
C GLN A 202 19.20 -10.41 -9.38
N HIS A 203 17.89 -10.40 -9.10
CA HIS A 203 16.95 -11.32 -9.75
C HIS A 203 16.93 -11.13 -11.26
N GLN A 204 16.67 -12.23 -11.96
CA GLN A 204 16.64 -12.29 -13.41
C GLN A 204 15.21 -12.65 -13.89
N PRO A 205 14.81 -12.20 -15.09
CA PRO A 205 13.52 -12.57 -15.68
C PRO A 205 13.33 -14.08 -15.69
N GLY A 206 12.19 -14.56 -15.19
CA GLY A 206 11.87 -15.98 -15.12
C GLY A 206 12.57 -16.75 -13.99
N GLN A 207 13.38 -16.11 -13.15
CA GLN A 207 13.97 -16.75 -11.97
C GLN A 207 12.86 -17.19 -11.03
N THR A 208 12.86 -18.48 -10.66
CA THR A 208 11.86 -19.10 -9.79
C THR A 208 12.39 -19.33 -8.39
N GLY A 209 11.49 -19.63 -7.44
CA GLY A 209 11.84 -20.03 -6.06
C GLY A 209 12.18 -18.86 -5.14
N ILE A 210 11.96 -17.62 -5.57
CA ILE A 210 12.21 -16.41 -4.78
C ILE A 210 11.11 -16.29 -3.70
N ILE A 211 11.47 -15.83 -2.52
CA ILE A 211 10.51 -15.58 -1.44
C ILE A 211 9.67 -14.35 -1.75
N GLY A 212 8.37 -14.56 -1.95
CA GLY A 212 7.41 -13.47 -2.12
C GLY A 212 7.16 -12.75 -0.78
N ARG A 213 7.01 -11.41 -0.84
CA ARG A 213 6.85 -10.56 0.35
C ARG A 213 5.70 -9.57 0.23
N PHE A 214 5.37 -9.15 -0.99
CA PHE A 214 4.45 -8.05 -1.26
C PHE A 214 3.15 -8.51 -1.91
N GLY A 215 2.11 -7.68 -1.76
CA GLY A 215 0.74 -8.03 -2.10
C GLY A 215 0.04 -8.81 -0.99
N HIS A 216 -1.27 -8.97 -1.09
CA HIS A 216 -2.09 -9.71 -0.11
C HIS A 216 -1.70 -11.19 0.00
N LYS A 217 -1.18 -11.75 -1.06
CA LYS A 217 -0.80 -13.16 -1.18
C LYS A 217 0.70 -13.37 -1.40
N ALA A 218 1.54 -12.39 -1.00
CA ALA A 218 3.00 -12.46 -1.14
C ALA A 218 3.45 -12.83 -2.57
N ARG A 219 2.84 -12.25 -3.62
CA ARG A 219 3.06 -12.67 -5.00
C ARG A 219 4.28 -12.02 -5.68
N ILE A 220 4.88 -11.00 -5.06
CA ILE A 220 6.04 -10.25 -5.58
C ILE A 220 7.12 -10.19 -4.51
N ALA A 221 8.39 -10.26 -4.93
CA ALA A 221 9.51 -10.35 -4.03
C ALA A 221 10.13 -9.00 -3.64
N THR A 222 10.14 -8.01 -4.55
CA THR A 222 10.88 -6.76 -4.41
C THR A 222 10.01 -5.53 -4.64
N LEU A 223 10.42 -4.37 -4.09
CA LEU A 223 9.65 -3.14 -4.19
C LEU A 223 9.71 -2.50 -5.58
N ASP A 224 10.81 -2.64 -6.30
CA ASP A 224 10.93 -2.17 -7.68
C ASP A 224 10.05 -2.99 -8.64
N GLU A 225 10.03 -4.32 -8.51
CA GLU A 225 9.10 -5.15 -9.25
C GLU A 225 7.64 -4.80 -8.92
N PHE A 226 7.34 -4.56 -7.64
CA PHE A 226 5.99 -4.18 -7.22
C PHE A 226 5.58 -2.79 -7.75
N SER A 227 6.49 -1.82 -7.78
CA SER A 227 6.24 -0.48 -8.35
C SER A 227 5.95 -0.56 -9.85
N ALA A 228 6.75 -1.34 -10.60
CA ALA A 228 6.51 -1.55 -12.02
C ALA A 228 5.21 -2.31 -12.30
N ASP A 229 4.89 -3.32 -11.47
CA ASP A 229 3.63 -4.08 -11.56
C ASP A 229 2.40 -3.20 -11.26
N ALA A 230 2.47 -2.34 -10.26
CA ALA A 230 1.38 -1.43 -9.92
C ALA A 230 1.18 -0.36 -11.01
N ALA A 231 2.26 0.23 -11.53
CA ALA A 231 2.18 1.20 -12.63
C ALA A 231 1.51 0.59 -13.87
N GLN A 232 1.95 -0.60 -14.28
CA GLN A 232 1.35 -1.29 -15.42
C GLN A 232 -0.07 -1.79 -15.11
N GLY A 233 -0.26 -2.48 -13.99
CA GLY A 233 -1.51 -3.15 -13.66
C GLY A 233 -2.67 -2.21 -13.31
N ASP A 234 -2.40 -1.07 -12.70
CA ASP A 234 -3.42 -0.15 -12.20
C ASP A 234 -3.57 1.12 -13.05
N MET A 235 -2.50 1.54 -13.76
CA MET A 235 -2.48 2.73 -14.60
C MET A 235 -2.20 2.45 -16.07
N SER A 236 -1.92 1.20 -16.43
CA SER A 236 -1.46 0.75 -17.76
C SER A 236 -0.19 1.47 -18.25
N MET A 237 0.65 1.94 -17.34
CA MET A 237 1.89 2.62 -17.67
C MET A 237 3.04 1.63 -17.74
N THR A 238 3.68 1.56 -18.90
CA THR A 238 4.82 0.69 -19.17
C THR A 238 6.12 1.24 -18.56
N SER A 239 7.10 0.38 -18.42
CA SER A 239 8.45 0.72 -17.95
C SER A 239 9.48 -0.25 -18.52
N PRO A 240 10.80 0.00 -18.44
CA PRO A 240 11.81 -0.97 -18.85
C PRO A 240 11.69 -2.31 -18.13
N MET A 241 11.13 -2.33 -16.90
CA MET A 241 10.87 -3.58 -16.16
C MET A 241 9.60 -4.29 -16.63
N ARG A 242 8.62 -3.57 -17.17
CA ARG A 242 7.33 -4.05 -17.70
C ARG A 242 7.02 -3.35 -19.03
N PRO A 243 7.73 -3.72 -20.12
CA PRO A 243 7.68 -2.94 -21.39
C PRO A 243 6.48 -3.26 -22.29
N THR A 244 5.68 -4.24 -21.93
CA THR A 244 4.58 -4.70 -22.79
C THR A 244 3.28 -4.02 -22.43
N GLU A 245 2.62 -3.41 -23.40
CA GLU A 245 1.28 -2.86 -23.25
C GLU A 245 0.27 -3.93 -22.82
N LEU A 246 -0.66 -3.56 -21.95
CA LEU A 246 -1.73 -4.45 -21.54
C LEU A 246 -2.85 -4.47 -22.59
N ALA A 247 -3.37 -5.66 -22.86
CA ALA A 247 -4.54 -5.80 -23.69
C ALA A 247 -5.72 -4.98 -23.13
N ASN A 248 -6.51 -4.37 -24.04
CA ASN A 248 -7.61 -3.48 -23.69
C ASN A 248 -8.79 -3.67 -24.67
N PRO A 249 -10.02 -3.22 -24.32
CA PRO A 249 -11.21 -3.42 -25.13
C PRO A 249 -11.16 -2.78 -26.51
N ASP A 250 -10.41 -1.69 -26.67
CA ASP A 250 -10.33 -0.94 -27.93
C ASP A 250 -9.19 -1.42 -28.83
N GLY A 251 -8.41 -2.43 -28.38
CA GLY A 251 -7.32 -3.03 -29.17
C GLY A 251 -6.15 -2.10 -29.44
N LEU A 252 -5.94 -1.11 -28.58
CA LEU A 252 -4.83 -0.16 -28.68
C LEU A 252 -3.53 -0.83 -28.25
N SER A 253 -2.46 -0.55 -28.99
CA SER A 253 -1.11 -1.04 -28.70
C SER A 253 -0.17 0.04 -28.17
N ASP A 254 -0.63 1.30 -28.17
CA ASP A 254 0.09 2.48 -27.68
C ASP A 254 -0.95 3.52 -27.24
N ASP A 255 -0.62 4.27 -26.23
CA ASP A 255 -1.49 5.29 -25.61
C ASP A 255 -1.18 6.72 -26.06
N LYS A 256 -0.36 6.94 -27.06
CA LYS A 256 0.16 8.22 -27.60
C LYS A 256 1.51 8.67 -27.03
N LYS A 257 2.15 7.88 -26.19
CA LYS A 257 3.54 8.08 -25.80
C LYS A 257 4.40 6.92 -26.28
N PRO A 258 4.99 7.01 -27.47
CA PRO A 258 5.77 5.92 -28.05
C PRO A 258 6.93 5.47 -27.14
N GLY A 259 7.10 4.17 -27.00
CA GLY A 259 8.10 3.55 -26.14
C GLY A 259 7.53 3.24 -24.75
N VAL A 260 8.39 3.22 -23.73
CA VAL A 260 7.95 3.03 -22.34
C VAL A 260 7.60 4.38 -21.71
N ASP A 261 6.59 4.37 -20.85
CA ASP A 261 6.03 5.58 -20.22
C ASP A 261 6.88 6.08 -19.06
N LEU A 262 7.29 5.18 -18.20
CA LEU A 262 8.11 5.48 -17.04
C LEU A 262 9.55 5.07 -17.29
N SER A 263 10.49 5.93 -16.90
CA SER A 263 11.92 5.59 -16.95
C SER A 263 12.26 4.56 -15.85
N GLN A 264 13.39 3.86 -16.02
CA GLN A 264 13.93 3.00 -14.96
C GLN A 264 14.21 3.79 -13.68
N ASP A 265 14.68 5.02 -13.81
CA ASP A 265 14.98 5.89 -12.66
C ASP A 265 13.69 6.26 -11.90
N THR A 266 12.58 6.47 -12.60
CA THR A 266 11.26 6.71 -11.97
C THR A 266 10.80 5.49 -11.17
N ILE A 267 10.91 4.28 -11.72
CA ILE A 267 10.57 3.05 -11.00
C ILE A 267 11.46 2.86 -9.76
N ASN A 268 12.76 3.09 -9.91
CA ASN A 268 13.72 2.99 -8.81
C ASN A 268 13.45 4.04 -7.72
N LEU A 269 13.06 5.25 -8.12
CA LEU A 269 12.74 6.34 -7.20
C LEU A 269 11.46 6.06 -6.40
N LEU A 270 10.40 5.55 -7.04
CA LEU A 270 9.17 5.10 -6.37
C LEU A 270 9.46 3.97 -5.37
N ALA A 271 10.29 3.00 -5.76
CA ALA A 271 10.70 1.92 -4.87
C ALA A 271 11.54 2.43 -3.69
N GLU A 272 12.47 3.38 -3.94
CA GLU A 272 13.31 3.99 -2.90
C GLU A 272 12.47 4.78 -1.89
N TYR A 273 11.48 5.54 -2.34
CA TYR A 273 10.52 6.20 -1.46
C TYR A 273 9.85 5.21 -0.51
N MET A 274 9.29 4.12 -1.04
CA MET A 274 8.64 3.09 -0.20
C MET A 274 9.62 2.36 0.73
N ARG A 275 10.89 2.21 0.34
CA ARG A 275 11.94 1.67 1.21
C ARG A 275 12.24 2.58 2.37
N LEU A 276 12.22 3.88 2.14
CA LEU A 276 12.57 4.90 3.12
C LEU A 276 11.41 5.34 4.01
N LEU A 277 10.16 4.98 3.68
CA LEU A 277 9.00 5.27 4.53
C LEU A 277 9.10 4.54 5.87
N ALA A 278 9.14 5.31 6.95
CA ALA A 278 9.25 4.78 8.30
C ALA A 278 8.00 3.97 8.72
N ILE A 279 8.20 3.10 9.70
CA ILE A 279 7.09 2.60 10.50
C ILE A 279 6.59 3.76 11.38
N PRO A 280 5.29 4.11 11.35
CA PRO A 280 4.75 5.17 12.18
C PRO A 280 5.03 4.94 13.66
N ARG A 281 5.40 6.03 14.37
CA ARG A 281 5.79 5.96 15.78
C ARG A 281 4.69 5.32 16.62
N ARG A 282 5.09 4.41 17.51
CA ARG A 282 4.21 3.68 18.43
C ARG A 282 4.42 4.14 19.87
N GLU A 283 3.36 4.01 20.67
CA GLU A 283 3.50 4.10 22.13
C GLU A 283 4.13 2.82 22.69
N ALA A 284 4.87 2.94 23.78
CA ALA A 284 5.40 1.75 24.44
C ALA A 284 4.23 0.91 25.02
N PRO A 285 4.15 -0.38 24.72
CA PRO A 285 3.08 -1.23 25.26
C PRO A 285 3.28 -1.50 26.75
N SER A 286 2.18 -1.77 27.47
CA SER A 286 2.28 -2.36 28.80
C SER A 286 2.68 -3.84 28.72
N GLU A 287 3.41 -4.34 29.70
CA GLU A 287 3.79 -5.77 29.78
C GLU A 287 2.55 -6.67 29.73
N LYS A 288 1.46 -6.29 30.40
CA LYS A 288 0.19 -7.02 30.39
C LYS A 288 -0.37 -7.12 28.95
N ALA A 289 -0.32 -6.06 28.16
CA ALA A 289 -0.85 -6.07 26.82
C ALA A 289 -0.04 -6.99 25.88
N VAL A 290 1.29 -7.01 26.04
CA VAL A 290 2.17 -7.96 25.32
C VAL A 290 1.86 -9.39 25.73
N ALA A 291 1.73 -9.66 27.03
CA ALA A 291 1.37 -10.97 27.53
C ALA A 291 0.00 -11.47 27.02
N LEU A 292 -0.99 -10.57 26.88
CA LEU A 292 -2.30 -10.91 26.32
C LEU A 292 -2.22 -11.23 24.82
N PHE A 293 -1.37 -10.52 24.07
CA PHE A 293 -1.13 -10.81 22.66
C PHE A 293 -0.53 -12.20 22.45
N ASP A 294 0.41 -12.58 23.30
CA ASP A 294 1.02 -13.91 23.29
C ASP A 294 0.05 -14.99 23.79
N ALA A 295 -0.68 -14.75 24.88
CA ALA A 295 -1.66 -15.68 25.43
C ALA A 295 -2.79 -15.99 24.44
N ALA A 296 -3.23 -15.00 23.67
CA ALA A 296 -4.18 -15.17 22.58
C ALA A 296 -3.56 -15.82 21.33
N ALA A 297 -2.25 -16.15 21.36
CA ALA A 297 -1.48 -16.72 20.26
C ALA A 297 -1.47 -15.86 18.97
N CYS A 298 -1.68 -14.55 19.09
CA CYS A 298 -1.57 -13.62 17.96
C CYS A 298 -0.13 -13.59 17.40
N SER A 299 0.88 -13.69 18.29
CA SER A 299 2.30 -13.71 17.94
C SER A 299 2.74 -14.97 17.18
N ALA A 300 1.89 -15.98 17.07
CA ALA A 300 2.20 -17.19 16.29
C ALA A 300 2.31 -16.90 14.77
N CYS A 301 1.54 -15.94 14.28
CA CYS A 301 1.58 -15.44 12.90
C CYS A 301 2.08 -13.99 12.85
N HIS A 302 1.55 -13.12 13.71
CA HIS A 302 1.99 -11.72 13.82
C HIS A 302 3.23 -11.60 14.70
N VAL A 303 4.34 -12.23 14.25
CA VAL A 303 5.65 -12.22 14.93
C VAL A 303 6.09 -10.79 15.14
N PRO A 304 6.34 -10.36 16.41
CA PRO A 304 6.55 -8.93 16.72
C PRO A 304 7.71 -8.31 15.98
N ALA A 305 8.79 -9.04 15.78
CA ALA A 305 9.96 -8.53 15.06
C ALA A 305 10.70 -9.62 14.32
N LEU A 306 11.25 -9.30 13.15
CA LEU A 306 12.02 -10.17 12.29
C LEU A 306 13.41 -9.60 12.04
N LYS A 307 14.42 -10.46 11.90
CA LYS A 307 15.79 -10.06 11.63
C LYS A 307 15.94 -9.64 10.17
N THR A 308 16.54 -8.48 9.98
CA THR A 308 16.93 -8.00 8.65
C THR A 308 18.33 -8.49 8.28
N ARG A 309 18.60 -8.61 6.98
CA ARG A 309 19.93 -8.98 6.49
C ARG A 309 20.96 -7.89 6.81
N THR A 310 22.18 -8.29 7.11
CA THR A 310 23.25 -7.38 7.55
C THR A 310 23.86 -6.56 6.42
N ASP A 311 23.67 -6.99 5.19
CA ASP A 311 24.15 -6.35 3.96
C ASP A 311 23.08 -5.51 3.25
N TYR A 312 21.98 -5.18 3.93
CA TYR A 312 20.95 -4.34 3.32
C TYR A 312 21.47 -2.93 3.05
N PRO A 313 21.24 -2.36 1.84
CA PRO A 313 21.89 -1.11 1.41
C PRO A 313 21.55 0.12 2.26
N ILE A 314 20.39 0.13 2.89
CA ILE A 314 20.01 1.19 3.84
C ILE A 314 20.51 0.79 5.23
N SER A 315 21.64 1.36 5.65
CA SER A 315 22.34 0.99 6.88
C SER A 315 21.47 1.09 8.14
N ALA A 316 20.52 2.03 8.16
CA ALA A 316 19.56 2.16 9.28
C ALA A 316 18.62 0.96 9.43
N MET A 317 18.53 0.09 8.41
CA MET A 317 17.73 -1.14 8.43
C MET A 317 18.57 -2.42 8.37
N ALA A 318 19.89 -2.30 8.26
CA ALA A 318 20.77 -3.47 8.15
C ALA A 318 21.03 -4.12 9.52
N GLY A 319 20.83 -5.43 9.64
CA GLY A 319 21.16 -6.23 10.82
C GLY A 319 20.35 -5.90 12.08
N ILE A 320 19.15 -5.35 11.93
CA ILE A 320 18.27 -5.00 13.05
C ILE A 320 17.15 -6.01 13.25
N SER A 321 16.46 -5.92 14.37
CA SER A 321 15.19 -6.58 14.65
C SER A 321 14.06 -5.64 14.26
N ALA A 322 13.48 -5.84 13.06
CA ALA A 322 12.45 -4.97 12.49
C ALA A 322 11.09 -5.26 13.12
N PRO A 323 10.40 -4.25 13.71
CA PRO A 323 9.15 -4.46 14.46
C PRO A 323 7.94 -4.50 13.52
N VAL A 324 7.83 -5.55 12.72
CA VAL A 324 6.88 -5.66 11.59
C VAL A 324 5.57 -6.39 11.90
N PHE A 325 5.51 -7.15 12.97
CA PHE A 325 4.32 -7.91 13.39
C PHE A 325 3.72 -8.76 12.27
N THR A 326 4.54 -9.58 11.66
CA THR A 326 4.18 -10.54 10.60
C THR A 326 5.25 -11.62 10.52
N ASP A 327 4.90 -12.80 10.07
CA ASP A 327 5.84 -13.86 9.68
C ASP A 327 6.10 -13.88 8.17
N LEU A 328 5.39 -13.07 7.39
CA LEU A 328 5.38 -13.05 5.91
C LEU A 328 4.90 -14.33 5.24
N LEU A 329 4.38 -15.29 5.99
CA LEU A 329 3.89 -16.56 5.47
C LEU A 329 2.43 -16.47 5.00
N LEU A 330 2.04 -17.38 4.15
CA LEU A 330 0.66 -17.63 3.75
C LEU A 330 0.02 -18.58 4.73
N HIS A 331 -1.15 -18.20 5.25
CA HIS A 331 -1.99 -19.04 6.10
C HIS A 331 -3.35 -19.29 5.47
N ASP A 332 -3.88 -20.50 5.62
CA ASP A 332 -5.26 -20.80 5.27
C ASP A 332 -6.20 -20.13 6.28
N MET A 333 -6.95 -19.13 5.84
CA MET A 333 -7.86 -18.36 6.69
C MET A 333 -9.31 -18.84 6.62
N GLY A 334 -9.53 -20.04 6.09
CA GLY A 334 -10.84 -20.66 6.03
C GLY A 334 -11.72 -20.14 4.89
N THR A 335 -12.93 -20.69 4.85
CA THR A 335 -13.89 -20.43 3.77
C THR A 335 -14.49 -19.03 3.81
N GLU A 336 -14.66 -18.45 4.99
CA GLU A 336 -15.29 -17.14 5.15
C GLU A 336 -14.41 -15.98 4.70
N LEU A 337 -13.09 -16.17 4.71
CA LEU A 337 -12.12 -15.19 4.19
C LEU A 337 -11.59 -15.56 2.80
N ALA A 338 -12.08 -16.61 2.18
CA ALA A 338 -11.74 -16.92 0.79
C ALA A 338 -12.32 -15.86 -0.15
N ASP A 339 -11.53 -15.45 -1.15
CA ASP A 339 -11.97 -14.50 -2.17
C ASP A 339 -12.31 -15.16 -3.53
N GLY A 340 -12.22 -16.48 -3.61
CA GLY A 340 -12.50 -17.24 -4.82
C GLY A 340 -11.43 -17.16 -5.90
N LEU A 341 -10.26 -16.57 -5.60
CA LEU A 341 -9.21 -16.31 -6.59
C LEU A 341 -7.85 -16.83 -6.12
N THR A 342 -7.19 -17.59 -6.98
CA THR A 342 -5.75 -17.89 -6.82
C THR A 342 -4.91 -16.68 -7.19
N ASP A 343 -3.68 -16.64 -6.66
CA ASP A 343 -2.67 -15.66 -7.08
C ASP A 343 -1.31 -16.39 -7.12
N GLY A 344 -0.92 -16.78 -8.32
CA GLY A 344 0.20 -17.70 -8.51
C GLY A 344 -0.09 -19.08 -7.90
N LYS A 345 0.71 -19.50 -6.93
CA LYS A 345 0.53 -20.78 -6.20
C LYS A 345 -0.37 -20.66 -4.97
N SER A 346 -0.71 -19.45 -4.55
CA SER A 346 -1.55 -19.21 -3.39
C SER A 346 -3.01 -19.49 -3.71
N SER A 347 -3.68 -20.32 -2.91
CA SER A 347 -5.12 -20.61 -3.05
C SER A 347 -5.99 -19.40 -2.69
N SER A 348 -7.29 -19.46 -3.00
CA SER A 348 -8.26 -18.43 -2.63
C SER A 348 -8.37 -18.18 -1.12
N ARG A 349 -8.06 -19.19 -0.31
CA ARG A 349 -8.15 -19.16 1.15
C ARG A 349 -6.88 -18.70 1.83
N GLN A 350 -5.73 -18.75 1.12
CA GLN A 350 -4.43 -18.41 1.69
C GLN A 350 -4.16 -16.90 1.57
N TRP A 351 -3.75 -16.32 2.69
CA TRP A 351 -3.40 -14.91 2.83
C TRP A 351 -2.08 -14.75 3.54
N ARG A 352 -1.24 -13.84 3.04
CA ARG A 352 -0.03 -13.44 3.76
C ARG A 352 -0.42 -12.74 5.05
N THR A 353 0.20 -13.14 6.17
CA THR A 353 0.03 -12.42 7.44
C THR A 353 0.26 -10.93 7.24
N ALA A 354 -0.78 -10.15 7.46
CA ALA A 354 -0.70 -8.69 7.32
C ALA A 354 0.22 -8.12 8.40
N PRO A 355 1.20 -7.26 8.05
CA PRO A 355 1.97 -6.54 9.05
C PRO A 355 1.06 -5.66 9.89
N LEU A 356 1.12 -5.76 11.21
CA LEU A 356 0.36 -4.86 12.08
C LEU A 356 1.17 -3.57 12.27
N ILE A 357 1.13 -2.73 11.26
CA ILE A 357 1.85 -1.45 11.20
C ILE A 357 0.86 -0.34 10.92
N GLY A 358 0.76 0.65 11.81
CA GLY A 358 -0.04 1.85 11.61
C GLY A 358 -1.55 1.60 11.59
N LEU A 359 -2.05 0.57 12.27
CA LEU A 359 -3.46 0.18 12.24
C LEU A 359 -4.43 1.31 12.60
N ARG A 360 -4.00 2.27 13.43
CA ARG A 360 -4.80 3.44 13.80
C ARG A 360 -5.15 4.37 12.65
N PHE A 361 -4.44 4.25 11.53
CA PHE A 361 -4.69 5.02 10.31
C PHE A 361 -5.65 4.32 9.35
N PHE A 362 -5.97 3.05 9.59
CA PHE A 362 -6.90 2.30 8.76
C PHE A 362 -8.36 2.58 9.13
N GLN A 363 -9.21 2.73 8.12
CA GLN A 363 -10.66 2.84 8.28
C GLN A 363 -11.36 1.47 8.20
N ASN A 364 -10.73 0.52 7.54
CA ASN A 364 -11.24 -0.82 7.32
C ASN A 364 -10.09 -1.83 7.41
N TYR A 365 -10.40 -3.05 7.78
CA TYR A 365 -9.45 -4.14 7.99
C TYR A 365 -9.81 -5.33 7.12
N LEU A 366 -8.91 -6.31 7.02
CA LEU A 366 -8.91 -7.46 6.12
C LEU A 366 -8.69 -7.07 4.66
N HIS A 367 -8.49 -8.08 3.81
CA HIS A 367 -8.10 -7.91 2.40
C HIS A 367 -9.11 -7.12 1.55
N ASP A 368 -10.38 -7.15 1.94
CA ASP A 368 -11.50 -6.51 1.22
C ASP A 368 -12.17 -5.36 2.01
N GLY A 369 -11.67 -5.06 3.21
CA GLY A 369 -12.20 -3.97 4.03
C GLY A 369 -13.54 -4.26 4.70
N ARG A 370 -13.96 -5.54 4.78
CA ARG A 370 -15.23 -5.93 5.39
C ARG A 370 -15.30 -5.71 6.89
N ALA A 371 -14.19 -5.80 7.60
CA ALA A 371 -14.13 -5.51 9.02
C ALA A 371 -13.99 -4.00 9.27
N LYS A 372 -14.82 -3.46 10.15
CA LYS A 372 -14.86 -2.01 10.44
C LYS A 372 -14.14 -1.66 11.74
N THR A 373 -13.83 -2.64 12.55
CA THR A 373 -13.08 -2.49 13.79
C THR A 373 -11.99 -3.56 13.87
N ILE A 374 -10.98 -3.34 14.70
CA ILE A 374 -9.94 -4.33 14.99
C ILE A 374 -10.58 -5.58 15.62
N GLU A 375 -11.55 -5.41 16.51
CA GLU A 375 -12.26 -6.53 17.11
C GLU A 375 -13.02 -7.37 16.08
N ASP A 376 -13.74 -6.73 15.15
CA ASP A 376 -14.42 -7.44 14.06
C ASP A 376 -13.40 -8.21 13.19
N ALA A 377 -12.24 -7.63 12.92
CA ALA A 377 -11.17 -8.33 12.20
C ALA A 377 -10.66 -9.55 12.96
N ILE A 378 -10.43 -9.45 14.27
CA ILE A 378 -10.02 -10.58 15.11
C ILE A 378 -11.08 -11.68 15.10
N LEU A 379 -12.34 -11.32 15.27
CA LEU A 379 -13.43 -12.30 15.28
C LEU A 379 -13.59 -13.05 13.95
N LYS A 380 -13.30 -12.40 12.83
CA LYS A 380 -13.32 -13.03 11.50
C LYS A 380 -12.17 -14.04 11.25
N HIS A 381 -11.20 -14.09 12.14
CA HIS A 381 -10.20 -15.17 12.13
C HIS A 381 -10.80 -16.53 12.56
N ASN A 382 -11.99 -16.56 13.16
CA ASN A 382 -12.67 -17.77 13.64
C ASN A 382 -13.43 -18.53 12.52
N GLY A 383 -13.02 -18.36 11.26
CA GLY A 383 -13.68 -19.03 10.14
C GLY A 383 -13.48 -20.54 10.14
N THR A 384 -14.39 -21.26 9.46
CA THR A 384 -14.31 -22.72 9.30
C THR A 384 -13.07 -23.10 8.49
N GLY A 385 -12.19 -23.89 9.09
CA GLY A 385 -10.92 -24.31 8.50
C GLY A 385 -9.82 -23.24 8.53
N SER A 386 -10.00 -22.18 9.31
CA SER A 386 -8.97 -21.15 9.53
C SER A 386 -7.89 -21.66 10.49
N GLU A 387 -6.62 -21.50 10.11
CA GLU A 387 -5.47 -21.74 11.00
C GLU A 387 -5.47 -20.82 12.23
N ALA A 388 -6.07 -19.63 12.12
CA ALA A 388 -6.14 -18.64 13.20
C ALA A 388 -7.35 -18.85 14.14
N ARG A 389 -8.17 -19.88 13.91
CA ARG A 389 -9.38 -20.14 14.70
C ARG A 389 -9.09 -20.24 16.20
N GLY A 390 -8.07 -21.03 16.57
CA GLY A 390 -7.72 -21.20 17.98
C GLY A 390 -7.29 -19.89 18.67
N SER A 391 -6.66 -18.97 17.93
CA SER A 391 -6.30 -17.64 18.43
C SER A 391 -7.54 -16.76 18.66
N ALA A 392 -8.50 -16.78 17.73
CA ALA A 392 -9.76 -16.06 17.88
C ALA A 392 -10.60 -16.59 19.05
N GLU A 393 -10.64 -17.91 19.26
CA GLU A 393 -11.31 -18.54 20.41
C GLU A 393 -10.68 -18.12 21.75
N LYS A 394 -9.33 -18.09 21.83
CA LYS A 394 -8.62 -17.58 23.01
C LYS A 394 -8.92 -16.11 23.28
N TYR A 395 -8.96 -15.27 22.23
CA TYR A 395 -9.37 -13.87 22.37
C TYR A 395 -10.80 -13.78 22.93
N GLN A 396 -11.73 -14.55 22.40
CA GLN A 396 -13.15 -14.55 22.86
C GLN A 396 -13.27 -14.94 24.34
N ALA A 397 -12.41 -15.81 24.84
CA ALA A 397 -12.38 -16.27 26.22
C ALA A 397 -11.80 -15.25 27.22
N LEU A 398 -11.13 -14.17 26.74
CA LEU A 398 -10.61 -13.11 27.61
C LEU A 398 -11.73 -12.36 28.34
N SER A 399 -11.39 -11.81 29.53
CA SER A 399 -12.28 -10.87 30.21
C SER A 399 -12.50 -9.60 29.37
N ASN A 400 -13.57 -8.86 29.59
CA ASN A 400 -13.81 -7.60 28.87
C ASN A 400 -12.68 -6.60 29.08
N GLU A 401 -12.11 -6.52 30.30
CA GLU A 401 -10.97 -5.66 30.58
C GLU A 401 -9.75 -6.05 29.77
N ASP A 402 -9.42 -7.34 29.71
CA ASP A 402 -8.26 -7.85 28.94
C ASP A 402 -8.45 -7.64 27.44
N LYS A 403 -9.68 -7.85 26.92
CA LYS A 403 -10.02 -7.52 25.52
C LYS A 403 -9.74 -6.05 25.21
N GLN A 404 -10.18 -5.12 26.06
CA GLN A 404 -9.95 -3.69 25.85
C GLN A 404 -8.45 -3.35 25.86
N GLN A 405 -7.66 -3.94 26.78
CA GLN A 405 -6.23 -3.76 26.80
C GLN A 405 -5.55 -4.29 25.54
N LEU A 406 -5.93 -5.48 25.09
CA LEU A 406 -5.38 -6.08 23.87
C LEU A 406 -5.76 -5.26 22.62
N LEU A 407 -7.02 -4.82 22.50
CA LEU A 407 -7.48 -3.98 21.39
C LEU A 407 -6.75 -2.63 21.34
N LYS A 408 -6.54 -2.00 22.50
CA LYS A 408 -5.74 -0.77 22.59
C LYS A 408 -4.31 -1.00 22.11
N TYR A 409 -3.70 -2.08 22.51
CA TYR A 409 -2.34 -2.44 22.09
C TYR A 409 -2.28 -2.67 20.57
N VAL A 410 -3.11 -3.55 20.05
CA VAL A 410 -3.15 -3.85 18.61
C VAL A 410 -3.44 -2.57 17.80
N GLY A 411 -4.35 -1.73 18.27
CA GLY A 411 -4.67 -0.45 17.63
C GLY A 411 -3.51 0.56 17.66
N SER A 412 -2.56 0.41 18.57
CA SER A 412 -1.39 1.29 18.65
C SER A 412 -0.25 0.85 17.72
N LEU A 413 -0.30 -0.39 17.20
CA LEU A 413 0.68 -0.92 16.26
C LEU A 413 0.49 -0.32 14.87
#